data_97344021070089d0ff4e8bac454537f8
#
_entry.id   97344021070089d0ff4e8bac454537f8
#
_cell.length_a   1.000
_cell.length_b   1.000
_cell.length_c   1.000
_cell.angle_alpha   90.00
_cell.angle_beta   90.00
_cell.angle_gamma   90.00
#
_symmetry.space_group_name_H-M   'P 1'
#
loop_
_entity.id
_entity.type
_entity.pdbx_description
1 polymer ?
#
loop_
_entity_poly.entity_id
_entity_poly.type
_entity_poly.pdbx_seq_one_letter_code
_entity_poly.pdbx_strand_id
1 'polypeptide(L)'
;GQGQEGTTKLFVKSSLEAPLMSYRTHLGDYPSTEEGLKGLLVAPEGKADSWRGPYMKVSGGAMPKDPWGEDYQYVYPGKHNPDSYDLFSKGKDKLPDTADDIGNW
;
A
#
# COMPACT_ATOMS: atom_id res chain seq x y z
N GLY A 1 -13.77 0.59 -15.66
CA GLY A 1 -14.61 1.76 -15.92
C GLY A 1 -14.29 2.90 -14.95
N GLN A 2 -14.97 4.01 -15.11
CA GLN A 2 -14.71 5.20 -14.29
C GLN A 2 -14.90 4.96 -12.81
N GLY A 3 -15.92 4.18 -12.42
CA GLY A 3 -16.16 3.88 -11.02
C GLY A 3 -15.02 3.08 -10.40
N GLN A 4 -14.49 2.11 -11.14
CA GLN A 4 -13.36 1.31 -10.69
C GLN A 4 -12.09 2.16 -10.56
N GLU A 5 -11.83 3.02 -11.54
CA GLU A 5 -10.66 3.90 -11.52
C GLU A 5 -10.75 4.93 -10.40
N GLY A 6 -11.93 5.52 -10.19
CA GLY A 6 -12.14 6.47 -9.11
C GLY A 6 -11.94 5.87 -7.73
N THR A 7 -12.52 4.69 -7.50
CA THR A 7 -12.35 3.95 -6.24
C THR A 7 -10.86 3.60 -6.01
N THR A 8 -10.18 3.17 -7.06
CA THR A 8 -8.76 2.84 -6.99
C THR A 8 -7.91 4.06 -6.66
N LYS A 9 -8.19 5.19 -7.31
CA LYS A 9 -7.47 6.44 -7.07
C LYS A 9 -7.63 6.91 -5.63
N LEU A 10 -8.84 6.82 -5.09
CA LEU A 10 -9.10 7.15 -3.69
C LEU A 10 -8.29 6.24 -2.76
N PHE A 11 -8.28 4.94 -3.03
CA PHE A 11 -7.54 3.99 -2.19
C PHE A 11 -6.05 4.31 -2.17
N VAL A 12 -5.42 4.45 -3.34
CA VAL A 12 -3.97 4.65 -3.40
C VAL A 12 -3.52 6.02 -2.90
N LYS A 13 -4.39 7.05 -2.99
CA LYS A 13 -4.04 8.40 -2.53
C LYS A 13 -4.38 8.65 -1.07
N SER A 14 -5.38 7.98 -0.51
CA SER A 14 -5.91 8.37 0.79
C SER A 14 -6.07 7.24 1.79
N SER A 15 -6.54 6.06 1.37
CA SER A 15 -6.98 5.04 2.33
C SER A 15 -5.87 4.48 3.20
N LEU A 16 -4.63 4.44 2.73
CA LEU A 16 -3.51 3.90 3.49
C LEU A 16 -2.60 4.96 4.10
N GLU A 17 -2.90 6.25 3.93
CA GLU A 17 -2.08 7.31 4.52
C GLU A 17 -1.95 7.19 6.03
N ALA A 18 -3.08 7.12 6.73
CA ALA A 18 -3.07 7.03 8.20
C ALA A 18 -2.43 5.73 8.69
N PRO A 19 -2.78 4.54 8.17
CA PRO A 19 -2.10 3.31 8.54
C PRO A 19 -0.59 3.36 8.34
N LEU A 20 -0.13 3.82 7.19
CA LEU A 20 1.31 3.90 6.90
C LEU A 20 2.02 4.92 7.79
N MET A 21 1.38 6.04 8.10
CA MET A 21 1.95 7.04 9.02
C MET A 21 2.05 6.49 10.44
N SER A 22 1.03 5.74 10.90
CA SER A 22 1.08 5.11 12.22
C SER A 22 2.20 4.09 12.30
N TYR A 23 2.37 3.27 11.28
CA TYR A 23 3.49 2.33 11.19
C TYR A 23 4.82 3.08 11.31
N ARG A 24 5.00 4.11 10.49
CA ARG A 24 6.22 4.92 10.50
C ARG A 24 6.50 5.53 11.88
N THR A 25 5.47 6.03 12.53
CA THR A 25 5.60 6.64 13.86
C THR A 25 6.11 5.64 14.89
N HIS A 26 5.60 4.42 14.86
CA HIS A 26 5.98 3.39 15.85
C HIS A 26 7.30 2.70 15.49
N LEU A 27 7.57 2.47 14.23
CA LEU A 27 8.73 1.70 13.80
C LEU A 27 9.91 2.55 13.31
N GLY A 28 9.68 3.86 13.14
CA GLY A 28 10.73 4.79 12.74
C GLY A 28 10.84 5.02 11.24
N ASP A 29 10.19 4.20 10.43
CA ASP A 29 10.17 4.36 8.97
C ASP A 29 8.95 3.64 8.40
N TYR A 30 8.68 3.88 7.12
CA TYR A 30 7.68 3.13 6.37
C TYR A 30 8.13 1.68 6.19
N PRO A 31 7.20 0.73 5.92
CA PRO A 31 7.61 -0.61 5.57
C PRO A 31 8.54 -0.60 4.35
N SER A 32 9.53 -1.49 4.34
CA SER A 32 10.35 -1.68 3.14
C SER A 32 9.50 -2.31 2.03
N THR A 33 10.01 -2.26 0.80
CA THR A 33 9.34 -2.92 -0.33
C THR A 33 9.12 -4.40 -0.05
N GLU A 34 10.10 -5.08 0.54
CA GLU A 34 10.02 -6.51 0.85
C GLU A 34 8.99 -6.80 1.96
N GLU A 35 8.93 -5.95 2.97
CA GLU A 35 7.92 -6.06 4.03
C GLU A 35 6.52 -5.81 3.47
N GLY A 36 6.42 -4.80 2.62
CA GLY A 36 5.19 -4.47 1.91
C GLY A 36 4.03 -4.07 2.80
N LEU A 37 2.87 -4.00 2.20
CA LEU A 37 1.63 -3.63 2.90
C LEU A 37 1.21 -4.66 3.96
N LYS A 38 1.71 -5.88 3.88
CA LYS A 38 1.46 -6.90 4.90
C LYS A 38 1.94 -6.43 6.27
N GLY A 39 2.96 -5.58 6.33
CA GLY A 39 3.43 -4.99 7.58
C GLY A 39 2.39 -4.18 8.33
N LEU A 40 1.32 -3.76 7.66
CA LEU A 40 0.20 -3.08 8.31
C LEU A 40 -0.72 -4.05 9.05
N LEU A 41 -0.66 -5.34 8.74
CA LEU A 41 -1.56 -6.36 9.29
C LEU A 41 -0.86 -7.29 10.27
N VAL A 42 0.43 -7.55 10.05
CA VAL A 42 1.24 -8.47 10.85
C VAL A 42 2.61 -7.85 11.06
N ALA A 43 3.17 -8.01 12.25
CA ALA A 43 4.51 -7.49 12.54
C ALA A 43 5.55 -8.12 11.60
N PRO A 44 6.34 -7.31 10.90
CA PRO A 44 7.46 -7.84 10.12
C PRO A 44 8.46 -8.54 11.02
N GLU A 45 9.21 -9.49 10.46
CA GLU A 45 10.24 -10.22 11.17
C GLU A 45 11.22 -9.25 11.83
N GLY A 46 11.51 -9.49 13.11
CA GLY A 46 12.44 -8.68 13.90
C GLY A 46 11.87 -7.37 14.41
N LYS A 47 10.60 -7.06 14.16
CA LYS A 47 10.00 -5.77 14.53
C LYS A 47 8.86 -5.88 15.54
N ALA A 48 8.63 -7.06 16.10
CA ALA A 48 7.51 -7.30 17.00
C ALA A 48 7.51 -6.35 18.22
N ASP A 49 8.68 -5.97 18.72
CA ASP A 49 8.79 -5.14 19.92
C ASP A 49 8.28 -3.70 19.70
N SER A 50 8.43 -3.19 18.49
CA SER A 50 8.03 -1.82 18.15
C SER A 50 6.68 -1.73 17.47
N TRP A 51 6.23 -2.83 16.90
CA TRP A 51 4.98 -2.89 16.14
C TRP A 51 3.78 -2.81 17.09
N ARG A 52 2.84 -1.94 16.76
CA ARG A 52 1.63 -1.68 17.59
C ARG A 52 0.34 -1.91 16.82
N GLY A 53 0.42 -2.64 15.72
CA GLY A 53 -0.74 -2.92 14.89
C GLY A 53 -1.65 -4.01 15.46
N PRO A 54 -2.60 -4.50 14.65
CA PRO A 54 -2.74 -4.13 13.22
C PRO A 54 -3.13 -2.67 13.04
N TYR A 55 -2.65 -2.09 11.95
CA TYR A 55 -2.83 -0.66 11.67
C TYR A 55 -4.08 -0.40 10.82
N MET A 56 -4.73 -1.44 10.35
CA MET A 56 -5.99 -1.33 9.64
C MET A 56 -6.80 -2.61 9.84
N LYS A 57 -8.12 -2.50 9.67
CA LYS A 57 -9.02 -3.64 9.74
C LYS A 57 -9.31 -4.10 8.32
N VAL A 58 -9.21 -5.40 8.09
CA VAL A 58 -9.49 -6.00 6.79
C VAL A 58 -10.33 -7.26 6.97
N SER A 59 -11.20 -7.52 6.00
CA SER A 59 -11.98 -8.74 5.96
C SER A 59 -11.07 -9.92 5.61
N GLY A 60 -11.20 -11.01 6.35
CA GLY A 60 -10.42 -12.22 6.07
C GLY A 60 -8.93 -12.12 6.38
N GLY A 61 -8.48 -11.04 7.01
CA GLY A 61 -7.09 -10.88 7.42
C GLY A 61 -6.11 -10.65 6.27
N ALA A 62 -6.59 -10.25 5.09
CA ALA A 62 -5.76 -10.00 3.93
C ALA A 62 -6.01 -8.59 3.37
N MET A 63 -4.97 -7.98 2.81
CA MET A 63 -5.08 -6.69 2.15
C MET A 63 -6.07 -6.79 0.98
N PRO A 64 -7.01 -5.83 0.84
CA PRO A 64 -7.94 -5.87 -0.28
C PRO A 64 -7.21 -5.78 -1.62
N LYS A 65 -7.78 -6.44 -2.61
CA LYS A 65 -7.27 -6.38 -3.98
C LYS A 65 -7.88 -5.21 -4.72
N ASP A 66 -7.24 -4.81 -5.81
CA ASP A 66 -7.79 -3.78 -6.67
C ASP A 66 -9.02 -4.31 -7.44
N PRO A 67 -9.77 -3.42 -8.14
CA PRO A 67 -10.98 -3.86 -8.84
C PRO A 67 -10.76 -4.89 -9.96
N TRP A 68 -9.51 -5.06 -10.41
CA TRP A 68 -9.17 -6.03 -11.44
C TRP A 68 -8.65 -7.35 -10.85
N GLY A 69 -8.71 -7.48 -9.51
CA GLY A 69 -8.36 -8.72 -8.82
C GLY A 69 -6.88 -8.89 -8.53
N GLU A 70 -6.09 -7.84 -8.69
CA GLU A 70 -4.65 -7.87 -8.45
C GLU A 70 -4.28 -7.19 -7.14
N ASP A 71 -3.14 -7.58 -6.58
CA ASP A 71 -2.62 -6.90 -5.39
C ASP A 71 -2.17 -5.49 -5.75
N TYR A 72 -2.41 -4.54 -4.81
CA TYR A 72 -1.79 -3.23 -4.91
C TYR A 72 -0.28 -3.36 -4.79
N GLN A 73 0.43 -2.54 -5.55
CA GLN A 73 1.88 -2.52 -5.59
C GLN A 73 2.41 -1.45 -4.64
N TYR A 74 3.48 -1.77 -3.91
CA TYR A 74 4.07 -0.87 -2.93
C TYR A 74 5.59 -0.87 -3.09
N VAL A 75 6.17 0.31 -3.18
CA VAL A 75 7.62 0.50 -3.33
C VAL A 75 8.07 1.60 -2.37
N TYR A 76 9.04 1.31 -1.54
CA TYR A 76 9.63 2.30 -0.65
C TYR A 76 11.15 2.15 -0.59
N PRO A 77 11.94 3.24 -0.84
CA PRO A 77 11.49 4.55 -1.31
C PRO A 77 10.84 4.49 -2.69
N GLY A 78 9.94 5.44 -2.96
CA GLY A 78 9.23 5.47 -4.22
C GLY A 78 10.09 5.97 -5.38
N LYS A 79 9.72 5.58 -6.59
CA LYS A 79 10.30 6.14 -7.82
C LYS A 79 9.65 7.47 -8.16
N HIS A 80 8.34 7.55 -8.01
CA HIS A 80 7.56 8.77 -8.25
C HIS A 80 7.58 9.69 -7.03
N ASN A 81 7.61 9.12 -5.84
CA ASN A 81 7.66 9.84 -4.57
C ASN A 81 8.97 9.47 -3.85
N PRO A 82 10.13 10.03 -4.25
CA PRO A 82 11.43 9.57 -3.73
C PRO A 82 11.65 9.82 -2.24
N ASP A 83 10.92 10.77 -1.64
CA ASP A 83 10.98 11.02 -0.21
C ASP A 83 9.89 10.29 0.58
N SER A 84 9.16 9.41 -0.08
CA SER A 84 8.04 8.68 0.48
C SER A 84 7.92 7.33 -0.23
N TYR A 85 6.71 6.80 -0.30
CA TYR A 85 6.42 5.52 -0.95
C TYR A 85 5.58 5.73 -2.21
N ASP A 86 5.66 4.77 -3.12
CA ASP A 86 4.71 4.65 -4.22
C ASP A 86 3.72 3.54 -3.88
N LEU A 87 2.45 3.83 -4.09
CA LEU A 87 1.37 2.86 -3.95
C LEU A 87 0.52 2.95 -5.20
N PHE A 88 0.32 1.82 -5.89
CA PHE A 88 -0.40 1.86 -7.14
C PHE A 88 -1.11 0.55 -7.46
N SER A 89 -2.12 0.65 -8.31
CA SER A 89 -2.74 -0.48 -8.98
C SER A 89 -2.17 -0.58 -10.39
N LYS A 90 -1.95 -1.80 -10.85
CA LYS A 90 -1.52 -2.02 -12.24
C LYS A 90 -2.61 -1.71 -13.26
N GLY A 91 -3.84 -1.52 -12.77
CA GLY A 91 -4.95 -1.15 -13.63
C GLY A 91 -5.45 -2.28 -14.50
N LYS A 92 -6.14 -1.90 -15.55
CA LYS A 92 -6.85 -2.84 -16.41
C LYS A 92 -5.92 -3.84 -17.12
N ASP A 93 -4.71 -3.41 -17.51
CA ASP A 93 -3.78 -4.28 -18.23
C ASP A 93 -3.03 -5.26 -17.30
N LYS A 94 -3.11 -5.06 -15.98
CA LYS A 94 -2.49 -5.91 -14.97
C LYS A 94 -0.95 -6.00 -15.10
N LEU A 95 -0.35 -5.02 -15.74
CA LEU A 95 1.11 -4.94 -15.93
C LEU A 95 1.65 -3.70 -15.20
N PRO A 96 2.75 -3.84 -14.44
CA PRO A 96 3.33 -2.67 -13.78
C PRO A 96 4.07 -1.77 -14.77
N ASP A 97 4.24 -0.51 -14.38
CA ASP A 97 5.02 0.48 -15.13
C ASP A 97 4.46 0.75 -16.53
N THR A 98 3.14 0.80 -16.64
CA THR A 98 2.43 1.15 -17.88
C THR A 98 1.55 2.37 -17.67
N ALA A 99 0.98 2.86 -18.78
CA ALA A 99 0.05 3.98 -18.73
C ALA A 99 -1.24 3.67 -17.96
N ASP A 100 -1.54 2.37 -17.75
CA ASP A 100 -2.73 1.95 -16.99
C ASP A 100 -2.51 2.03 -15.47
N ASP A 101 -1.30 2.26 -14.99
CA ASP A 101 -1.03 2.36 -13.56
C ASP A 101 -1.81 3.52 -12.94
N ILE A 102 -2.44 3.24 -11.81
CA ILE A 102 -3.18 4.23 -11.03
C ILE A 102 -2.48 4.37 -9.69
N GLY A 103 -1.74 5.45 -9.53
CA GLY A 103 -0.84 5.62 -8.41
C GLY A 103 -1.15 6.81 -7.52
N ASN A 104 -0.38 6.89 -6.44
CA ASN A 104 -0.46 8.00 -5.47
C ASN A 104 0.40 9.20 -5.84
N TRP A 105 0.79 9.25 -7.09
CA TRP A 105 1.53 10.39 -7.63
C TRP A 105 0.68 11.21 -8.60
#